data_5d00c8c62bdc1e6ed12af403f5a06b4a
#
_entry.id   5d00c8c62bdc1e6ed12af403f5a06b4a
#
_cell.length_a   1.000
_cell.length_b   1.000
_cell.length_c   1.000
_cell.angle_alpha   90.00
_cell.angle_beta   90.00
_cell.angle_gamma   90.00
#
_symmetry.space_group_name_H-M   'P 1'
#
loop_
_entity.id
_entity.type
_entity.pdbx_description
1 polymer ?
#
loop_
_entity_poly.entity_id
_entity_poly.type
_entity_poly.pdbx_seq_one_letter_code
_entity_poly.pdbx_strand_id
1 'polypeptide(L)'
;AIYKLYQQSVSCMSGFLQEGAVQAFRIPDEVEAMRQSYQRRRDAFVGRLNAIPGVHCQMPEGAFYAWVSFDVDMTSDEMCDYILDHAKVVGVSGAAYGMTQGCFLRFSFASDDAALSAAADRIEAAMRAYQQR
;
A
#
# COMPACT_ATOMS: atom_id res chain seq x y z
N ALA A 1 -0.28 31.53 12.68
CA ALA A 1 0.66 30.42 12.41
C ALA A 1 0.10 29.08 12.90
N ILE A 2 -0.29 28.95 14.19
CA ILE A 2 -0.79 27.71 14.81
C ILE A 2 -2.02 27.12 14.07
N TYR A 3 -3.01 27.95 13.71
CA TYR A 3 -4.20 27.51 13.02
C TYR A 3 -3.90 26.88 11.65
N LYS A 4 -2.96 27.44 10.88
CA LYS A 4 -2.52 26.86 9.60
C LYS A 4 -1.84 25.52 9.77
N LEU A 5 -1.01 25.33 10.79
CA LEU A 5 -0.39 24.05 11.12
C LEU A 5 -1.44 23.03 11.56
N TYR A 6 -2.38 23.44 12.38
CA TYR A 6 -3.48 22.59 12.82
C TYR A 6 -4.32 22.08 11.64
N GLN A 7 -4.71 22.96 10.69
CA GLN A 7 -5.46 22.59 9.50
C GLN A 7 -4.72 21.57 8.60
N GLN A 8 -3.38 21.60 8.58
CA GLN A 8 -2.57 20.66 7.79
C GLN A 8 -2.26 19.36 8.55
N SER A 9 -2.36 19.37 9.88
CA SER A 9 -2.00 18.22 10.73
C SER A 9 -3.21 17.39 11.12
N VAL A 10 -4.38 17.98 11.24
CA VAL A 10 -5.60 17.34 11.74
C VAL A 10 -6.77 17.64 10.81
N SER A 11 -7.28 16.59 10.14
CA SER A 11 -8.54 16.69 9.41
C SER A 11 -9.70 16.67 10.40
N CYS A 12 -10.70 17.55 10.17
CA CYS A 12 -11.92 17.55 10.98
C CYS A 12 -12.68 16.22 10.83
N MET A 13 -12.93 15.55 11.95
CA MET A 13 -13.84 14.42 12.01
C MET A 13 -15.21 14.89 12.44
N SER A 14 -16.27 14.50 11.72
CA SER A 14 -17.64 14.85 12.09
C SER A 14 -18.06 14.21 13.43
N GLY A 15 -18.93 14.91 14.20
CA GLY A 15 -19.31 14.48 15.54
C GLY A 15 -19.88 13.06 15.59
N PHE A 16 -20.71 12.66 14.63
CA PHE A 16 -21.29 11.30 14.63
C PHE A 16 -20.23 10.20 14.41
N LEU A 17 -19.14 10.49 13.68
CA LEU A 17 -18.03 9.54 13.54
C LEU A 17 -17.21 9.43 14.83
N GLN A 18 -17.14 10.51 15.63
CA GLN A 18 -16.49 10.45 16.95
C GLN A 18 -17.27 9.54 17.90
N GLU A 19 -18.61 9.62 17.89
CA GLU A 19 -19.47 8.71 18.64
C GLU A 19 -19.30 7.25 18.16
N GLY A 20 -19.21 7.04 16.86
CA GLY A 20 -18.88 5.73 16.27
C GLY A 20 -17.54 5.19 16.74
N ALA A 21 -16.52 6.05 16.81
CA ALA A 21 -15.19 5.66 17.31
C ALA A 21 -15.23 5.22 18.78
N VAL A 22 -16.06 5.88 19.62
CA VAL A 22 -16.26 5.46 21.01
C VAL A 22 -16.84 4.04 21.09
N GLN A 23 -17.75 3.68 20.19
CA GLN A 23 -18.31 2.33 20.13
C GLN A 23 -17.26 1.28 19.70
N ALA A 24 -16.31 1.63 18.83
CA ALA A 24 -15.24 0.73 18.41
C ALA A 24 -14.40 0.20 19.58
N PHE A 25 -14.25 0.97 20.68
CA PHE A 25 -13.58 0.50 21.89
C PHE A 25 -14.42 -0.50 22.70
N ARG A 26 -15.71 -0.67 22.37
CA ARG A 26 -16.63 -1.57 23.07
C ARG A 26 -16.85 -2.91 22.35
N ILE A 27 -16.24 -3.05 21.17
CA ILE A 27 -16.36 -4.24 20.31
C ILE A 27 -14.98 -4.85 20.00
N PRO A 28 -14.20 -5.28 21.01
CA PRO A 28 -12.82 -5.75 20.83
C PRO A 28 -12.73 -6.99 19.94
N ASP A 29 -13.74 -7.87 19.92
CA ASP A 29 -13.72 -9.11 19.14
C ASP A 29 -13.84 -8.82 17.64
N GLU A 30 -14.66 -7.86 17.24
CA GLU A 30 -14.79 -7.40 15.85
C GLU A 30 -13.51 -6.70 15.38
N VAL A 31 -12.88 -5.90 16.24
CA VAL A 31 -11.61 -5.24 15.97
C VAL A 31 -10.51 -6.28 15.76
N GLU A 32 -10.47 -7.33 16.61
CA GLU A 32 -9.48 -8.40 16.46
C GLU A 32 -9.73 -9.22 15.19
N ALA A 33 -10.97 -9.53 14.85
CA ALA A 33 -11.32 -10.21 13.59
C ALA A 33 -10.87 -9.40 12.37
N MET A 34 -11.06 -8.07 12.40
CA MET A 34 -10.55 -7.16 11.38
C MET A 34 -9.02 -7.19 11.30
N ARG A 35 -8.33 -7.09 12.44
CA ARG A 35 -6.86 -7.15 12.51
C ARG A 35 -6.33 -8.44 11.87
N GLN A 36 -6.94 -9.58 12.21
CA GLN A 36 -6.56 -10.89 11.63
C GLN A 36 -6.81 -10.93 10.12
N SER A 37 -7.90 -10.34 9.65
CA SER A 37 -8.19 -10.24 8.22
C SER A 37 -7.10 -9.44 7.48
N TYR A 38 -6.72 -8.28 8.02
CA TYR A 38 -5.62 -7.47 7.46
C TYR A 38 -4.28 -8.20 7.52
N GLN A 39 -4.01 -8.94 8.57
CA GLN A 39 -2.79 -9.75 8.67
C GLN A 39 -2.73 -10.81 7.57
N ARG A 40 -3.81 -11.56 7.32
CA ARG A 40 -3.85 -12.55 6.22
C ARG A 40 -3.62 -11.89 4.87
N ARG A 41 -4.27 -10.75 4.60
CA ARG A 41 -4.09 -9.99 3.36
C ARG A 41 -2.65 -9.51 3.19
N ARG A 42 -2.07 -8.96 4.25
CA ARG A 42 -0.66 -8.56 4.28
C ARG A 42 0.24 -9.73 3.91
N ASP A 43 0.11 -10.84 4.62
CA ASP A 43 0.99 -12.00 4.47
C ASP A 43 0.88 -12.58 3.05
N ALA A 44 -0.34 -12.69 2.52
CA ALA A 44 -0.58 -13.16 1.16
C ALA A 44 -0.02 -12.19 0.11
N PHE A 45 -0.35 -10.89 0.20
CA PHE A 45 0.04 -9.90 -0.80
C PHE A 45 1.55 -9.67 -0.82
N VAL A 46 2.16 -9.46 0.36
CA VAL A 46 3.62 -9.26 0.48
C VAL A 46 4.38 -10.52 0.05
N GLY A 47 3.89 -11.70 0.42
CA GLY A 47 4.48 -12.97 -0.02
C GLY A 47 4.46 -13.11 -1.54
N ARG A 48 3.34 -12.72 -2.20
CA ARG A 48 3.24 -12.71 -3.66
C ARG A 48 4.20 -11.71 -4.31
N LEU A 49 4.30 -10.48 -3.77
CA LEU A 49 5.23 -9.47 -4.29
C LEU A 49 6.68 -9.93 -4.20
N ASN A 50 7.08 -10.50 -3.07
CA ASN A 50 8.44 -11.01 -2.87
C ASN A 50 8.79 -12.25 -3.72
N ALA A 51 7.80 -12.92 -4.30
CA ALA A 51 8.03 -14.01 -5.24
C ALA A 51 8.35 -13.51 -6.66
N ILE A 52 8.17 -12.21 -6.94
CA ILE A 52 8.45 -11.59 -8.24
C ILE A 52 9.94 -11.21 -8.28
N PRO A 53 10.74 -11.70 -9.25
CA PRO A 53 12.14 -11.33 -9.37
C PRO A 53 12.34 -9.80 -9.47
N GLY A 54 13.25 -9.25 -8.68
CA GLY A 54 13.55 -7.81 -8.65
C GLY A 54 12.49 -6.96 -7.94
N VAL A 55 11.60 -7.58 -7.16
CA VAL A 55 10.61 -6.89 -6.32
C VAL A 55 10.82 -7.28 -4.88
N HIS A 56 10.96 -6.30 -3.99
CA HIS A 56 11.25 -6.54 -2.58
C HIS A 56 10.32 -5.72 -1.69
N CYS A 57 9.71 -6.37 -0.73
CA CYS A 57 8.87 -5.74 0.27
C CYS A 57 9.22 -6.31 1.65
N GLN A 58 9.73 -5.46 2.53
CA GLN A 58 9.85 -5.84 3.93
C GLN A 58 8.45 -6.05 4.51
N MET A 59 8.27 -7.13 5.28
CA MET A 59 6.98 -7.41 5.93
C MET A 59 6.62 -6.27 6.89
N PRO A 60 5.56 -5.51 6.63
CA PRO A 60 5.17 -4.41 7.51
C PRO A 60 4.61 -4.94 8.83
N GLU A 61 5.04 -4.35 9.95
CA GLU A 61 4.59 -4.74 11.29
C GLU A 61 3.24 -4.12 11.67
N GLY A 62 2.78 -3.12 10.92
CA GLY A 62 1.52 -2.42 11.17
C GLY A 62 0.97 -1.70 9.95
N ALA A 63 -0.14 -0.99 10.12
CA ALA A 63 -0.90 -0.32 9.08
C ALA A 63 -1.41 -1.29 7.99
N PHE A 64 -1.78 -0.76 6.83
CA PHE A 64 -2.27 -1.51 5.67
C PHE A 64 -1.53 -1.12 4.38
N TYR A 65 -0.26 -0.76 4.51
CA TYR A 65 0.59 -0.35 3.40
C TYR A 65 1.78 -1.30 3.25
N ALA A 66 2.06 -1.66 2.00
CA ALA A 66 3.28 -2.34 1.57
C ALA A 66 4.22 -1.30 0.94
N TRP A 67 5.44 -1.21 1.45
CA TRP A 67 6.52 -0.39 0.90
C TRP A 67 7.42 -1.27 0.07
N VAL A 68 7.39 -1.07 -1.24
CA VAL A 68 7.96 -2.01 -2.22
C VAL A 68 9.07 -1.32 -2.99
N SER A 69 10.25 -1.95 -3.04
CA SER A 69 11.34 -1.55 -3.92
C SER A 69 11.41 -2.44 -5.16
N PHE A 70 11.91 -1.85 -6.25
CA PHE A 70 12.05 -2.50 -7.54
C PHE A 70 13.48 -2.35 -8.06
N ASP A 71 14.07 -3.47 -8.52
CA ASP A 71 15.40 -3.51 -9.14
C ASP A 71 15.28 -3.15 -10.63
N VAL A 72 15.03 -1.89 -10.91
CA VAL A 72 14.80 -1.36 -12.25
C VAL A 72 15.58 -0.06 -12.45
N ASP A 73 15.92 0.24 -13.69
CA ASP A 73 16.53 1.52 -14.08
C ASP A 73 15.42 2.54 -14.42
N MET A 74 14.62 2.85 -13.39
CA MET A 74 13.53 3.81 -13.43
C MET A 74 13.47 4.58 -12.10
N THR A 75 13.02 5.81 -12.17
CA THR A 75 12.61 6.57 -10.99
C THR A 75 11.30 6.00 -10.39
N SER A 76 11.01 6.35 -9.16
CA SER A 76 9.73 5.97 -8.51
C SER A 76 8.51 6.50 -9.27
N ASP A 77 8.60 7.68 -9.88
CA ASP A 77 7.51 8.28 -10.65
C ASP A 77 7.28 7.52 -11.96
N GLU A 78 8.34 7.24 -12.72
CA GLU A 78 8.26 6.44 -13.96
C GLU A 78 7.72 5.04 -13.70
N MET A 79 8.13 4.41 -12.59
CA MET A 79 7.62 3.10 -12.21
C MET A 79 6.15 3.16 -11.78
N CYS A 80 5.72 4.24 -11.13
CA CYS A 80 4.32 4.45 -10.79
C CYS A 80 3.45 4.49 -12.05
N ASP A 81 3.85 5.26 -13.07
CA ASP A 81 3.16 5.33 -14.35
C ASP A 81 3.21 3.98 -15.08
N TYR A 82 4.36 3.32 -15.08
CA TYR A 82 4.53 2.00 -15.70
C TYR A 82 3.57 0.95 -15.11
N ILE A 83 3.50 0.85 -13.78
CA ILE A 83 2.59 -0.09 -13.10
C ILE A 83 1.12 0.28 -13.35
N LEU A 84 0.80 1.57 -13.37
CA LEU A 84 -0.56 2.02 -13.71
C LEU A 84 -0.93 1.60 -15.14
N ASP A 85 -0.04 1.81 -16.10
CA ASP A 85 -0.33 1.58 -17.51
C ASP A 85 -0.35 0.09 -17.87
N HIS A 86 0.55 -0.72 -17.31
CA HIS A 86 0.73 -2.12 -17.71
C HIS A 86 0.03 -3.11 -16.76
N ALA A 87 -0.05 -2.79 -15.46
CA ALA A 87 -0.71 -3.63 -14.48
C ALA A 87 -2.11 -3.15 -14.09
N LYS A 88 -2.47 -1.89 -14.40
CA LYS A 88 -3.73 -1.26 -13.95
C LYS A 88 -3.87 -1.31 -12.43
N VAL A 89 -2.75 -1.12 -11.74
CA VAL A 89 -2.65 -1.06 -10.28
C VAL A 89 -2.16 0.33 -9.89
N VAL A 90 -2.85 0.93 -8.92
CA VAL A 90 -2.48 2.25 -8.39
C VAL A 90 -1.51 2.08 -7.23
N GLY A 91 -0.33 2.68 -7.35
CA GLY A 91 0.62 2.87 -6.27
C GLY A 91 0.86 4.35 -6.01
N VAL A 92 1.56 4.67 -4.95
CA VAL A 92 2.05 6.02 -4.67
C VAL A 92 3.56 6.01 -4.77
N SER A 93 4.10 6.91 -5.57
CA SER A 93 5.54 7.04 -5.78
C SER A 93 6.28 7.32 -4.47
N GLY A 94 7.44 6.69 -4.29
CA GLY A 94 8.33 6.94 -3.18
C GLY A 94 8.82 8.38 -3.10
N ALA A 95 8.91 9.08 -4.23
CA ALA A 95 9.28 10.50 -4.29
C ALA A 95 8.34 11.38 -3.46
N ALA A 96 7.05 11.04 -3.38
CA ALA A 96 6.06 11.73 -2.53
C ALA A 96 6.40 11.66 -1.03
N TYR A 97 7.27 10.73 -0.63
CA TYR A 97 7.75 10.53 0.75
C TYR A 97 9.22 10.92 0.92
N GLY A 98 9.80 11.63 -0.05
CA GLY A 98 11.17 12.11 0.01
C GLY A 98 12.23 11.10 -0.41
N MET A 99 11.84 9.96 -1.01
CA MET A 99 12.80 9.00 -1.59
C MET A 99 13.37 9.57 -2.89
N THR A 100 14.64 9.97 -2.86
CA THR A 100 15.35 10.56 -4.01
C THR A 100 16.26 9.58 -4.72
N GLN A 101 16.46 8.39 -4.16
CA GLN A 101 17.29 7.32 -4.72
C GLN A 101 16.55 5.99 -4.67
N GLY A 102 16.80 5.14 -5.67
CA GLY A 102 16.10 3.87 -5.84
C GLY A 102 14.68 4.04 -6.36
N CYS A 103 14.05 2.93 -6.63
CA CYS A 103 12.68 2.87 -7.15
C CYS A 103 11.74 2.26 -6.10
N PHE A 104 10.82 3.06 -5.57
CA PHE A 104 9.91 2.65 -4.50
C PHE A 104 8.47 3.04 -4.79
N LEU A 105 7.55 2.13 -4.55
CA LEU A 105 6.12 2.41 -4.56
C LEU A 105 5.47 1.96 -3.24
N ARG A 106 4.48 2.71 -2.80
CA ARG A 106 3.61 2.31 -1.70
C ARG A 106 2.29 1.77 -2.25
N PHE A 107 1.96 0.56 -1.92
CA PHE A 107 0.64 -0.03 -2.19
C PHE A 107 -0.19 -0.14 -0.91
N SER A 108 -1.51 -0.11 -1.06
CA SER A 108 -2.44 -0.40 0.02
C SER A 108 -2.97 -1.83 -0.16
N PHE A 109 -2.99 -2.62 0.92
CA PHE A 109 -3.68 -3.91 0.95
C PHE A 109 -5.03 -3.85 1.68
N ALA A 110 -5.59 -2.64 1.82
CA ALA A 110 -6.95 -2.42 2.32
C ALA A 110 -7.99 -2.62 1.19
N SER A 111 -8.01 -3.82 0.62
CA SER A 111 -8.93 -4.24 -0.43
C SER A 111 -9.38 -5.69 -0.18
N ASP A 112 -10.28 -6.23 -0.98
CA ASP A 112 -10.68 -7.63 -0.88
C ASP A 112 -9.57 -8.58 -1.39
N ASP A 113 -9.63 -9.84 -0.98
CA ASP A 113 -8.60 -10.84 -1.27
C ASP A 113 -8.48 -11.13 -2.77
N ALA A 114 -9.60 -11.10 -3.52
CA ALA A 114 -9.61 -11.34 -4.96
C ALA A 114 -8.94 -10.19 -5.72
N ALA A 115 -9.23 -8.93 -5.34
CA ALA A 115 -8.59 -7.75 -5.93
C ALA A 115 -7.09 -7.73 -5.66
N LEU A 116 -6.65 -8.09 -4.45
CA LEU A 116 -5.22 -8.16 -4.10
C LEU A 116 -4.50 -9.26 -4.87
N SER A 117 -5.12 -10.44 -5.02
CA SER A 117 -4.57 -11.53 -5.84
C SER A 117 -4.42 -11.09 -7.29
N ALA A 118 -5.47 -10.53 -7.88
CA ALA A 118 -5.44 -10.03 -9.26
C ALA A 118 -4.42 -8.89 -9.46
N ALA A 119 -4.24 -8.03 -8.46
CA ALA A 119 -3.21 -6.98 -8.52
C ALA A 119 -1.80 -7.58 -8.53
N ALA A 120 -1.53 -8.57 -7.69
CA ALA A 120 -0.24 -9.25 -7.66
C ALA A 120 0.05 -9.98 -8.99
N ASP A 121 -0.94 -10.67 -9.60
CA ASP A 121 -0.82 -11.31 -10.90
C ASP A 121 -0.43 -10.31 -12.00
N ARG A 122 -1.10 -9.14 -12.01
CA ARG A 122 -0.84 -8.11 -13.01
C ARG A 122 0.51 -7.41 -12.80
N ILE A 123 0.93 -7.19 -11.57
CA ILE A 123 2.27 -6.66 -11.26
C ILE A 123 3.33 -7.66 -11.74
N GLU A 124 3.15 -8.95 -11.45
CA GLU A 124 4.07 -10.00 -11.89
C GLU A 124 4.19 -10.02 -13.42
N ALA A 125 3.07 -9.98 -14.15
CA ALA A 125 3.07 -9.95 -15.61
C ALA A 125 3.78 -8.69 -16.16
N ALA A 126 3.54 -7.52 -15.57
CA ALA A 126 4.20 -6.28 -15.96
C ALA A 126 5.72 -6.34 -15.71
N MET A 127 6.16 -6.86 -14.57
CA MET A 127 7.59 -7.01 -14.26
C MET A 127 8.29 -8.00 -15.19
N ARG A 128 7.65 -9.12 -15.52
CA ARG A 128 8.18 -10.07 -16.52
C ARG A 128 8.33 -9.41 -17.89
N ALA A 129 7.34 -8.62 -18.32
CA ALA A 129 7.42 -7.89 -19.59
C ALA A 129 8.53 -6.81 -19.61
N TYR A 130 8.78 -6.18 -18.47
CA TYR A 130 9.89 -5.22 -18.31
C TYR A 130 11.25 -5.91 -18.45
N GLN A 131 11.44 -7.06 -17.81
CA GLN A 131 12.72 -7.81 -17.80
C GLN A 131 13.07 -8.46 -19.15
N GLN A 132 12.13 -8.53 -20.09
CA GLN A 132 12.33 -9.09 -21.43
C GLN A 132 12.69 -8.03 -22.49
N ARG A 133 12.77 -6.76 -22.08
CA ARG A 133 13.16 -5.63 -22.98
C ARG A 133 14.65 -5.49 -23.08
#